data_c829be04c5bd401e490b5c879365e83f
#
_entry.id   c829be04c5bd401e490b5c879365e83f
#
_cell.length_a   1.000
_cell.length_b   1.000
_cell.length_c   1.000
_cell.angle_alpha   90.00
_cell.angle_beta   90.00
_cell.angle_gamma   90.00
#
_symmetry.space_group_name_H-M   'P 1'
#
loop_
_entity.id
_entity.type
_entity.pdbx_description
1 polymer ?
#
loop_
_entity_poly.entity_id
_entity_poly.type
_entity_poly.pdbx_seq_one_letter_code
_entity_poly.pdbx_strand_id
1 'polypeptide(L)'
;MLKHKTALTFALALLLAGCAGVRTPSPDSQPSGNVSVTFLDVGQADATLIRTPEDETVLIDTGQNGRTAALLRKLGVRRIDLLILTHAHADHTGGAASILKSFPVNEIWYSGLDYKAQLRRLLEGTGRLQKVSAGFEKRFSKLTLTVLHPQAKPLRKSVNNRSVVVKAVYGSARYLFPGDCELECWDQLFKLHRAELRADVLKAAHHGSENGTSSGVLINVRPSTIVVSCGRGNDYGHPDAIVLKLVDRLGAQLLRTDLQGTIECAGLRCAPGADREFAAR
;
A
#
# COMPACT_ATOMS: atom_id res chain seq x y z
N MET A 1 21.24 26.57 95.55
CA MET A 1 20.12 25.70 95.16
C MET A 1 19.76 25.97 93.69
N LEU A 2 20.32 25.19 92.79
CA LEU A 2 20.21 25.37 91.35
C LEU A 2 19.14 24.45 90.82
N LYS A 3 18.14 25.00 90.14
CA LYS A 3 17.09 24.22 89.41
C LYS A 3 17.49 24.04 87.97
N HIS A 4 17.77 22.84 87.56
CA HIS A 4 17.94 22.46 86.14
C HIS A 4 16.59 22.37 85.45
N LYS A 5 16.44 23.10 84.33
CA LYS A 5 15.33 22.96 83.42
C LYS A 5 15.83 22.14 82.21
N THR A 6 15.28 20.97 82.04
CA THR A 6 15.46 20.10 80.89
C THR A 6 14.55 20.56 79.76
N ALA A 7 15.12 20.94 78.66
CA ALA A 7 14.38 21.26 77.44
C ALA A 7 14.23 19.99 76.58
N LEU A 8 12.99 19.63 76.32
CA LEU A 8 12.61 18.50 75.43
C LEU A 8 12.47 18.99 74.00
N THR A 9 13.38 18.60 73.17
CA THR A 9 13.36 18.95 71.72
C THR A 9 12.51 17.91 70.97
N PHE A 10 11.36 18.34 70.44
CA PHE A 10 10.54 17.54 69.55
C PHE A 10 11.12 17.67 68.14
N ALA A 11 11.62 16.57 67.57
CA ALA A 11 11.99 16.47 66.19
C ALA A 11 10.73 16.14 65.29
N LEU A 12 10.30 17.09 64.47
CA LEU A 12 9.21 16.93 63.56
C LEU A 12 9.76 16.31 62.25
N ALA A 13 9.52 15.02 62.04
CA ALA A 13 9.85 14.34 60.79
C ALA A 13 8.81 14.70 59.74
N LEU A 14 9.22 15.50 58.72
CA LEU A 14 8.42 15.78 57.52
C LEU A 14 8.48 14.56 56.60
N LEU A 15 7.39 13.81 56.50
CA LEU A 15 7.16 12.81 55.47
C LEU A 15 6.82 13.51 54.13
N LEU A 16 7.78 13.61 53.23
CA LEU A 16 7.56 13.98 51.84
C LEU A 16 6.91 12.80 51.09
N ALA A 17 5.59 12.81 51.00
CA ALA A 17 4.85 11.94 50.10
C ALA A 17 5.12 12.40 48.66
N GLY A 18 6.00 11.66 47.97
CA GLY A 18 6.22 11.85 46.51
C GLY A 18 4.95 11.49 45.75
N CYS A 19 4.22 12.49 45.28
CA CYS A 19 3.19 12.28 44.24
C CYS A 19 3.89 11.81 42.97
N ALA A 20 3.82 10.51 42.67
CA ALA A 20 4.11 9.99 41.37
C ALA A 20 3.08 10.58 40.41
N GLY A 21 3.47 11.66 39.72
CA GLY A 21 2.65 12.27 38.66
C GLY A 21 2.39 11.23 37.57
N VAL A 22 1.16 10.77 37.50
CA VAL A 22 0.65 10.07 36.31
C VAL A 22 0.84 11.02 35.14
N ARG A 23 1.86 10.77 34.30
CA ARG A 23 2.01 11.47 33.01
C ARG A 23 0.83 11.07 32.14
N THR A 24 -0.17 11.92 32.10
CA THR A 24 -1.16 11.88 31.01
C THR A 24 -0.39 12.06 29.70
N PRO A 25 -0.56 11.17 28.69
CA PRO A 25 0.07 11.39 27.41
C PRO A 25 -0.44 12.71 26.84
N SER A 26 0.51 13.57 26.45
CA SER A 26 0.23 14.84 25.78
C SER A 26 -0.57 14.53 24.50
N PRO A 27 -1.67 15.26 24.18
CA PRO A 27 -2.47 14.99 22.98
C PRO A 27 -1.72 15.23 21.66
N ASP A 28 -0.50 15.76 21.71
CA ASP A 28 0.32 16.15 20.53
C ASP A 28 1.50 15.23 20.20
N SER A 29 1.64 14.06 20.81
CA SER A 29 2.61 13.07 20.33
C SER A 29 2.06 12.33 19.10
N GLN A 30 1.98 13.05 17.99
CA GLN A 30 1.75 12.46 16.67
C GLN A 30 2.91 11.50 16.40
N PRO A 31 2.65 10.26 15.93
CA PRO A 31 3.73 9.36 15.55
C PRO A 31 4.63 10.06 14.52
N SER A 32 5.89 10.29 14.87
CA SER A 32 6.88 10.91 14.00
C SER A 32 7.43 9.87 13.04
N GLY A 33 6.65 9.51 12.02
CA GLY A 33 7.05 8.52 11.03
C GLY A 33 6.47 8.81 9.65
N ASN A 34 7.12 8.28 8.63
CA ASN A 34 6.61 8.29 7.27
C ASN A 34 5.74 7.06 7.02
N VAL A 35 4.78 7.17 6.09
CA VAL A 35 4.13 6.00 5.51
C VAL A 35 5.18 5.07 4.90
N SER A 36 5.03 3.77 5.13
CA SER A 36 5.81 2.73 4.47
C SER A 36 4.97 2.10 3.37
N VAL A 37 5.50 2.06 2.14
CA VAL A 37 4.89 1.37 1.01
C VAL A 37 5.89 0.33 0.51
N THR A 38 5.50 -0.94 0.58
CA THR A 38 6.35 -2.07 0.23
C THR A 38 5.76 -2.79 -0.98
N PHE A 39 6.45 -2.75 -2.12
CA PHE A 39 6.14 -3.52 -3.32
C PHE A 39 6.83 -4.88 -3.18
N LEU A 40 6.04 -5.90 -2.92
CA LEU A 40 6.54 -7.23 -2.58
C LEU A 40 7.04 -7.97 -3.84
N ASP A 41 8.20 -8.59 -3.77
CA ASP A 41 8.64 -9.53 -4.81
C ASP A 41 7.83 -10.83 -4.71
N VAL A 42 6.79 -10.92 -5.50
CA VAL A 42 5.91 -12.08 -5.60
C VAL A 42 6.01 -12.79 -6.96
N GLY A 43 7.08 -12.49 -7.73
CA GLY A 43 7.28 -12.99 -9.09
C GLY A 43 6.48 -12.17 -10.10
N GLN A 44 5.99 -12.83 -11.18
CA GLN A 44 5.15 -12.17 -12.19
C GLN A 44 3.73 -11.99 -11.65
N ALA A 45 3.57 -11.03 -10.74
CA ALA A 45 2.33 -10.76 -10.01
C ALA A 45 2.42 -9.43 -9.23
N ASP A 46 1.32 -8.98 -8.66
CA ASP A 46 1.25 -7.76 -7.85
C ASP A 46 0.85 -8.06 -6.40
N ALA A 47 1.57 -7.46 -5.49
CA ALA A 47 1.18 -7.31 -4.09
C ALA A 47 1.90 -6.09 -3.49
N THR A 48 1.15 -5.11 -2.99
CA THR A 48 1.71 -3.91 -2.37
C THR A 48 1.13 -3.71 -0.97
N LEU A 49 2.00 -3.59 0.01
CA LEU A 49 1.65 -3.33 1.41
C LEU A 49 1.87 -1.85 1.73
N ILE A 50 0.85 -1.18 2.27
CA ILE A 50 0.95 0.16 2.83
C ILE A 50 0.78 0.04 4.34
N ARG A 51 1.71 0.61 5.11
CA ARG A 51 1.59 0.75 6.57
C ARG A 51 1.81 2.20 6.96
N THR A 52 0.94 2.70 7.82
CA THR A 52 1.10 4.02 8.41
C THR A 52 1.78 3.91 9.79
N PRO A 53 2.39 5.00 10.28
CA PRO A 53 2.90 5.04 11.65
C PRO A 53 1.82 4.80 12.71
N GLU A 54 0.56 5.02 12.37
CA GLU A 54 -0.62 4.80 13.21
C GLU A 54 -1.09 3.32 13.22
N ASP A 55 -0.28 2.40 12.65
CA ASP A 55 -0.51 0.95 12.56
C ASP A 55 -1.69 0.54 11.66
N GLU A 56 -2.11 1.40 10.73
CA GLU A 56 -3.07 1.03 9.69
C GLU A 56 -2.37 0.24 8.60
N THR A 57 -3.02 -0.83 8.13
CA THR A 57 -2.45 -1.77 7.17
C THR A 57 -3.38 -1.94 5.97
N VAL A 58 -2.91 -1.57 4.79
CA VAL A 58 -3.62 -1.77 3.51
C VAL A 58 -2.81 -2.70 2.63
N LEU A 59 -3.45 -3.71 2.07
CA LEU A 59 -2.87 -4.60 1.07
C LEU A 59 -3.57 -4.36 -0.27
N ILE A 60 -2.81 -4.06 -1.32
CA ILE A 60 -3.29 -3.94 -2.69
C ILE A 60 -2.79 -5.16 -3.46
N ASP A 61 -3.71 -5.99 -3.91
CA ASP A 61 -3.51 -7.28 -4.56
C ASP A 61 -2.80 -8.32 -3.67
N THR A 62 -2.82 -9.57 -4.09
CA THR A 62 -2.40 -10.70 -3.25
C THR A 62 -1.37 -11.62 -3.91
N GLY A 63 -0.91 -11.23 -5.11
CA GLY A 63 -0.07 -12.11 -5.91
C GLY A 63 -0.81 -13.34 -6.41
N GLN A 64 -0.07 -14.25 -7.03
CA GLN A 64 -0.63 -15.44 -7.67
C GLN A 64 -0.91 -16.58 -6.69
N ASN A 65 -0.20 -16.63 -5.56
CA ASN A 65 -0.21 -17.78 -4.63
C ASN A 65 0.02 -17.34 -3.17
N GLY A 66 0.36 -18.30 -2.30
CA GLY A 66 0.61 -18.05 -0.87
C GLY A 66 1.88 -17.25 -0.51
N ARG A 67 2.73 -16.88 -1.48
CA ARG A 67 4.00 -16.16 -1.22
C ARG A 67 3.76 -14.82 -0.52
N THR A 68 2.74 -14.07 -0.94
CA THR A 68 2.35 -12.81 -0.28
C THR A 68 2.07 -13.01 1.20
N ALA A 69 1.29 -14.02 1.57
CA ALA A 69 0.99 -14.30 2.97
C ALA A 69 2.25 -14.62 3.79
N ALA A 70 3.21 -15.35 3.21
CA ALA A 70 4.50 -15.66 3.85
C ALA A 70 5.35 -14.39 4.06
N LEU A 71 5.42 -13.51 3.05
CA LEU A 71 6.14 -12.23 3.14
C LEU A 71 5.53 -11.31 4.18
N LEU A 72 4.20 -11.18 4.22
CA LEU A 72 3.50 -10.35 5.21
C LEU A 72 3.78 -10.82 6.65
N ARG A 73 3.84 -12.14 6.90
CA ARG A 73 4.24 -12.67 8.22
C ARG A 73 5.67 -12.28 8.59
N LYS A 74 6.63 -12.37 7.66
CA LYS A 74 8.01 -11.94 7.87
C LYS A 74 8.11 -10.45 8.19
N LEU A 75 7.27 -9.63 7.54
CA LEU A 75 7.16 -8.20 7.79
C LEU A 75 6.40 -7.86 9.09
N GLY A 76 5.98 -8.85 9.88
CA GLY A 76 5.30 -8.67 11.15
C GLY A 76 3.86 -8.16 11.04
N VAL A 77 3.23 -8.31 9.86
CA VAL A 77 1.80 -7.95 9.68
C VAL A 77 0.94 -8.88 10.53
N ARG A 78 0.02 -8.32 11.29
CA ARG A 78 -0.89 -9.07 12.18
C ARG A 78 -2.33 -9.02 11.71
N ARG A 79 -2.75 -7.95 11.03
CA ARG A 79 -4.09 -7.74 10.48
C ARG A 79 -3.99 -6.94 9.17
N ILE A 80 -5.03 -6.96 8.41
CA ILE A 80 -5.20 -6.14 7.20
C ILE A 80 -6.49 -5.34 7.39
N ASP A 81 -6.36 -4.02 7.54
CA ASP A 81 -7.51 -3.14 7.74
C ASP A 81 -8.30 -2.96 6.45
N LEU A 82 -7.60 -3.00 5.31
CA LEU A 82 -8.21 -2.95 3.98
C LEU A 82 -7.43 -3.80 2.99
N LEU A 83 -8.10 -4.74 2.35
CA LEU A 83 -7.62 -5.45 1.17
C LEU A 83 -8.27 -4.85 -0.08
N ILE A 84 -7.48 -4.44 -1.06
CA ILE A 84 -7.95 -3.95 -2.36
C ILE A 84 -7.57 -4.97 -3.41
N LEU A 85 -8.57 -5.51 -4.12
CA LEU A 85 -8.37 -6.38 -5.27
C LEU A 85 -8.64 -5.58 -6.53
N THR A 86 -7.58 -5.26 -7.28
CA THR A 86 -7.67 -4.35 -8.42
C THR A 86 -8.55 -4.93 -9.53
N HIS A 87 -8.30 -6.17 -9.94
CA HIS A 87 -9.08 -6.86 -10.95
C HIS A 87 -8.95 -8.39 -10.79
N ALA A 88 -9.63 -9.16 -11.66
CA ALA A 88 -9.90 -10.57 -11.41
C ALA A 88 -8.83 -11.55 -11.92
N HIS A 89 -7.68 -11.10 -12.42
CA HIS A 89 -6.62 -12.01 -12.87
C HIS A 89 -5.92 -12.71 -11.69
N ALA A 90 -5.38 -13.89 -11.98
CA ALA A 90 -4.82 -14.76 -10.94
C ALA A 90 -3.55 -14.18 -10.29
N ASP A 91 -2.74 -13.45 -11.03
CA ASP A 91 -1.53 -12.77 -10.55
C ASP A 91 -1.81 -11.59 -9.62
N HIS A 92 -3.07 -11.16 -9.51
CA HIS A 92 -3.55 -10.16 -8.54
C HIS A 92 -4.37 -10.77 -7.39
N THR A 93 -5.13 -11.82 -7.67
CA THR A 93 -6.11 -12.37 -6.72
C THR A 93 -5.85 -13.81 -6.28
N GLY A 94 -4.87 -14.49 -6.89
CA GLY A 94 -4.63 -15.91 -6.62
C GLY A 94 -4.22 -16.22 -5.18
N GLY A 95 -3.57 -15.28 -4.51
CA GLY A 95 -3.20 -15.38 -3.09
C GLY A 95 -4.32 -15.07 -2.10
N ALA A 96 -5.48 -14.57 -2.54
CA ALA A 96 -6.54 -14.07 -1.66
C ALA A 96 -7.01 -15.12 -0.62
N ALA A 97 -7.17 -16.37 -1.01
CA ALA A 97 -7.54 -17.44 -0.07
C ALA A 97 -6.49 -17.61 1.04
N SER A 98 -5.19 -17.55 0.70
CA SER A 98 -4.09 -17.65 1.66
C SER A 98 -4.05 -16.45 2.59
N ILE A 99 -4.34 -15.25 2.09
CA ILE A 99 -4.45 -14.02 2.89
C ILE A 99 -5.59 -14.14 3.90
N LEU A 100 -6.79 -14.46 3.44
CA LEU A 100 -7.98 -14.59 4.30
C LEU A 100 -7.84 -15.70 5.36
N LYS A 101 -7.11 -16.77 5.06
CA LYS A 101 -6.78 -17.83 6.03
C LYS A 101 -5.77 -17.38 7.06
N SER A 102 -4.86 -16.47 6.71
CA SER A 102 -3.67 -16.12 7.50
C SER A 102 -3.82 -14.89 8.36
N PHE A 103 -4.73 -13.98 7.98
CA PHE A 103 -4.87 -12.68 8.61
C PHE A 103 -6.33 -12.32 8.82
N PRO A 104 -6.68 -11.66 9.93
CA PRO A 104 -7.91 -10.90 10.02
C PRO A 104 -7.90 -9.81 8.94
N VAL A 105 -8.96 -9.76 8.10
CA VAL A 105 -9.18 -8.72 7.08
C VAL A 105 -10.46 -7.98 7.43
N ASN A 106 -10.40 -6.67 7.63
CA ASN A 106 -11.55 -5.90 8.11
C ASN A 106 -12.50 -5.49 6.98
N GLU A 107 -11.96 -5.14 5.82
CA GLU A 107 -12.73 -4.68 4.65
C GLU A 107 -12.04 -5.12 3.37
N ILE A 108 -12.82 -5.40 2.32
CA ILE A 108 -12.31 -5.82 1.01
C ILE A 108 -12.95 -4.96 -0.07
N TRP A 109 -12.13 -4.22 -0.83
CA TRP A 109 -12.57 -3.46 -1.99
C TRP A 109 -12.33 -4.24 -3.27
N TYR A 110 -13.29 -4.18 -4.20
CA TYR A 110 -13.20 -4.82 -5.49
C TYR A 110 -14.05 -4.10 -6.55
N SER A 111 -13.77 -4.32 -7.83
CA SER A 111 -14.54 -3.71 -8.95
C SER A 111 -15.95 -4.30 -9.13
N GLY A 112 -16.22 -5.46 -8.54
CA GLY A 112 -17.51 -6.15 -8.69
C GLY A 112 -17.66 -6.97 -9.97
N LEU A 113 -16.59 -7.14 -10.77
CA LEU A 113 -16.66 -7.69 -12.12
C LEU A 113 -15.68 -8.86 -12.31
N ASP A 114 -16.11 -9.86 -13.08
CA ASP A 114 -15.30 -10.95 -13.67
C ASP A 114 -14.57 -11.89 -12.70
N TYR A 115 -14.83 -11.84 -11.42
CA TYR A 115 -14.24 -12.77 -10.47
C TYR A 115 -14.79 -14.18 -10.67
N LYS A 116 -13.89 -15.18 -10.74
CA LYS A 116 -14.28 -16.58 -10.83
C LYS A 116 -15.23 -16.94 -9.69
N ALA A 117 -16.25 -17.75 -9.95
CA ALA A 117 -17.31 -18.07 -9.00
C ALA A 117 -16.80 -18.57 -7.64
N GLN A 118 -15.72 -19.36 -7.63
CA GLN A 118 -15.11 -19.85 -6.39
C GLN A 118 -14.53 -18.72 -5.54
N LEU A 119 -13.75 -17.82 -6.16
CA LEU A 119 -13.17 -16.66 -5.46
C LEU A 119 -14.29 -15.73 -4.99
N ARG A 120 -15.26 -15.45 -5.85
CA ARG A 120 -16.40 -14.60 -5.48
C ARG A 120 -17.15 -15.13 -4.27
N ARG A 121 -17.48 -16.42 -4.24
CA ARG A 121 -18.12 -17.05 -3.06
C ARG A 121 -17.27 -16.94 -1.80
N LEU A 122 -15.94 -17.11 -1.93
CA LEU A 122 -15.02 -16.95 -0.80
C LEU A 122 -15.05 -15.51 -0.26
N LEU A 123 -14.99 -14.51 -1.12
CA LEU A 123 -15.02 -13.10 -0.74
C LEU A 123 -16.38 -12.70 -0.14
N GLU A 124 -17.49 -13.10 -0.77
CA GLU A 124 -18.86 -12.86 -0.29
C GLU A 124 -19.09 -13.49 1.09
N GLY A 125 -18.56 -14.69 1.31
CA GLY A 125 -18.63 -15.40 2.60
C GLY A 125 -17.95 -14.68 3.76
N THR A 126 -17.09 -13.70 3.50
CA THR A 126 -16.48 -12.90 4.57
C THR A 126 -17.44 -11.87 5.18
N GLY A 127 -18.49 -11.47 4.47
CA GLY A 127 -19.39 -10.38 4.86
C GLY A 127 -18.71 -8.99 4.85
N ARG A 128 -17.51 -8.85 4.26
CA ARG A 128 -16.66 -7.64 4.30
C ARG A 128 -16.41 -7.02 2.94
N LEU A 129 -17.10 -7.53 1.93
CA LEU A 129 -16.89 -7.18 0.53
C LEU A 129 -17.62 -5.88 0.18
N GLN A 130 -16.88 -4.89 -0.29
CA GLN A 130 -17.38 -3.59 -0.73
C GLN A 130 -17.05 -3.38 -2.21
N LYS A 131 -18.09 -3.28 -3.05
CA LYS A 131 -17.92 -2.85 -4.43
C LYS A 131 -17.62 -1.36 -4.48
N VAL A 132 -16.54 -0.98 -5.19
CA VAL A 132 -16.09 0.41 -5.29
C VAL A 132 -16.07 0.89 -6.75
N SER A 133 -16.16 2.21 -6.92
CA SER A 133 -16.04 2.91 -8.19
C SER A 133 -15.45 4.30 -7.96
N ALA A 134 -15.14 5.01 -9.04
CA ALA A 134 -14.57 6.36 -8.96
C ALA A 134 -15.35 7.29 -8.02
N GLY A 135 -14.63 8.06 -7.23
CA GLY A 135 -15.16 8.90 -6.17
C GLY A 135 -15.31 8.21 -4.82
N PHE A 136 -15.12 6.87 -4.74
CA PHE A 136 -15.09 6.19 -3.44
C PHE A 136 -13.82 6.56 -2.69
N GLU A 137 -13.95 6.91 -1.41
CA GLU A 137 -12.83 7.37 -0.60
C GLU A 137 -12.85 6.69 0.77
N LYS A 138 -11.66 6.37 1.29
CA LYS A 138 -11.47 5.97 2.67
C LYS A 138 -10.34 6.77 3.29
N ARG A 139 -10.60 7.27 4.48
CA ARG A 139 -9.62 7.97 5.30
C ARG A 139 -9.27 7.12 6.50
N PHE A 140 -8.01 6.87 6.66
CA PHE A 140 -7.36 6.52 7.90
C PHE A 140 -6.77 7.80 8.50
N SER A 141 -6.10 7.77 9.64
CA SER A 141 -5.62 9.00 10.32
C SER A 141 -5.05 10.08 9.38
N LYS A 142 -3.95 9.80 8.69
CA LYS A 142 -3.31 10.71 7.73
C LYS A 142 -3.29 10.15 6.30
N LEU A 143 -3.71 8.89 6.11
CA LEU A 143 -3.77 8.25 4.81
C LEU A 143 -5.15 8.44 4.21
N THR A 144 -5.22 9.01 3.03
CA THR A 144 -6.43 9.07 2.21
C THR A 144 -6.24 8.19 1.00
N LEU A 145 -7.19 7.28 0.77
CA LEU A 145 -7.30 6.43 -0.41
C LEU A 145 -8.49 6.90 -1.23
N THR A 146 -8.25 7.23 -2.50
CA THR A 146 -9.31 7.65 -3.43
C THR A 146 -9.32 6.72 -4.62
N VAL A 147 -10.47 6.15 -4.93
CA VAL A 147 -10.69 5.35 -6.13
C VAL A 147 -10.96 6.27 -7.31
N LEU A 148 -10.12 6.19 -8.34
CA LEU A 148 -10.25 6.98 -9.57
C LEU A 148 -10.92 6.17 -10.71
N HIS A 149 -10.90 4.84 -10.62
CA HIS A 149 -11.48 3.91 -11.60
C HIS A 149 -11.82 2.56 -10.89
N PRO A 150 -12.81 1.77 -11.35
CA PRO A 150 -13.65 1.98 -12.54
C PRO A 150 -14.72 3.04 -12.33
N GLN A 151 -15.24 3.58 -13.43
CA GLN A 151 -16.42 4.44 -13.37
C GLN A 151 -17.66 3.62 -12.97
N ALA A 152 -18.70 4.27 -12.48
CA ALA A 152 -19.95 3.61 -12.09
C ALA A 152 -20.53 2.74 -13.23
N LYS A 153 -20.34 3.16 -14.49
CA LYS A 153 -20.60 2.36 -15.69
C LYS A 153 -19.26 1.86 -16.25
N PRO A 154 -18.84 0.65 -15.89
CA PRO A 154 -17.51 0.16 -16.22
C PRO A 154 -17.36 -0.21 -17.70
N LEU A 155 -16.12 -0.21 -18.18
CA LEU A 155 -15.73 -0.75 -19.48
C LEU A 155 -16.03 -2.24 -19.56
N ARG A 156 -16.44 -2.74 -20.73
CA ARG A 156 -16.87 -4.14 -20.89
C ARG A 156 -15.83 -5.04 -21.57
N LYS A 157 -14.81 -4.48 -22.22
CA LYS A 157 -13.97 -5.23 -23.16
C LYS A 157 -12.79 -5.98 -22.52
N SER A 158 -12.21 -5.48 -21.46
CA SER A 158 -11.01 -6.08 -20.86
C SER A 158 -11.15 -6.15 -19.34
N VAL A 159 -10.70 -7.26 -18.75
CA VAL A 159 -10.61 -7.43 -17.30
C VAL A 159 -9.62 -6.42 -16.72
N ASN A 160 -8.48 -6.21 -17.39
CA ASN A 160 -7.47 -5.22 -17.03
C ASN A 160 -8.03 -3.80 -16.98
N ASN A 161 -8.81 -3.43 -18.00
CA ASN A 161 -9.46 -2.11 -18.05
C ASN A 161 -10.60 -1.91 -17.04
N ARG A 162 -10.80 -2.83 -16.10
CA ARG A 162 -11.70 -2.74 -14.95
C ARG A 162 -10.96 -2.68 -13.63
N SER A 163 -9.66 -2.47 -13.67
CA SER A 163 -8.83 -2.33 -12.48
C SER A 163 -9.35 -1.22 -11.57
N VAL A 164 -9.37 -1.49 -10.28
CA VAL A 164 -9.54 -0.46 -9.26
C VAL A 164 -8.25 0.35 -9.21
N VAL A 165 -8.28 1.56 -9.77
CA VAL A 165 -7.16 2.50 -9.72
C VAL A 165 -7.26 3.32 -8.47
N VAL A 166 -6.24 3.24 -7.62
CA VAL A 166 -6.22 3.90 -6.32
C VAL A 166 -5.11 4.93 -6.25
N LYS A 167 -5.48 6.13 -5.84
CA LYS A 167 -4.54 7.15 -5.37
C LYS A 167 -4.46 7.11 -3.86
N ALA A 168 -3.25 7.02 -3.32
CA ALA A 168 -2.99 7.11 -1.90
C ALA A 168 -2.22 8.40 -1.60
N VAL A 169 -2.67 9.15 -0.60
CA VAL A 169 -2.03 10.39 -0.15
C VAL A 169 -1.77 10.30 1.35
N TYR A 170 -0.52 10.50 1.75
CA TYR A 170 -0.11 10.59 3.15
C TYR A 170 0.76 11.84 3.34
N GLY A 171 0.22 12.86 3.98
CA GLY A 171 0.87 14.16 4.04
C GLY A 171 1.10 14.73 2.64
N SER A 172 2.36 14.96 2.27
CA SER A 172 2.74 15.42 0.92
C SER A 172 3.03 14.28 -0.05
N ALA A 173 3.17 13.04 0.41
CA ALA A 173 3.51 11.90 -0.44
C ALA A 173 2.27 11.37 -1.19
N ARG A 174 2.39 11.25 -2.50
CA ARG A 174 1.32 10.79 -3.41
C ARG A 174 1.77 9.57 -4.17
N TYR A 175 0.97 8.52 -4.08
CA TYR A 175 1.18 7.25 -4.77
C TYR A 175 0.02 6.98 -5.70
N LEU A 176 0.28 6.36 -6.85
CA LEU A 176 -0.74 5.88 -7.77
C LEU A 176 -0.54 4.39 -8.04
N PHE A 177 -1.60 3.62 -7.79
CA PHE A 177 -1.67 2.17 -7.98
C PHE A 177 -2.74 1.87 -9.03
N PRO A 178 -2.34 1.71 -10.30
CA PRO A 178 -3.29 1.53 -11.40
C PRO A 178 -3.74 0.08 -11.62
N GLY A 179 -3.21 -0.89 -10.89
CA GLY A 179 -3.36 -2.30 -11.26
C GLY A 179 -2.85 -2.53 -12.67
N ASP A 180 -3.66 -3.19 -13.49
CA ASP A 180 -3.36 -3.45 -14.91
C ASP A 180 -4.17 -2.55 -15.86
N CYS A 181 -4.47 -1.33 -15.41
CA CYS A 181 -5.11 -0.31 -16.24
C CYS A 181 -4.37 -0.15 -17.59
N GLU A 182 -5.07 -0.39 -18.70
CA GLU A 182 -4.56 -0.28 -20.06
C GLU A 182 -5.14 0.96 -20.76
N LEU A 183 -4.92 1.09 -22.07
CA LEU A 183 -5.23 2.28 -22.86
C LEU A 183 -6.64 2.82 -22.63
N GLU A 184 -7.67 1.96 -22.67
CA GLU A 184 -9.07 2.40 -22.53
C GLU A 184 -9.38 2.93 -21.11
N CYS A 185 -8.80 2.30 -20.09
CA CYS A 185 -8.89 2.76 -18.71
C CYS A 185 -8.18 4.11 -18.54
N TRP A 186 -6.95 4.25 -19.08
CA TRP A 186 -6.22 5.50 -19.06
C TRP A 186 -6.94 6.63 -19.79
N ASP A 187 -7.56 6.34 -20.95
CA ASP A 187 -8.37 7.33 -21.69
C ASP A 187 -9.52 7.89 -20.85
N GLN A 188 -10.20 7.03 -20.06
CA GLN A 188 -11.21 7.50 -19.12
C GLN A 188 -10.61 8.35 -18.00
N LEU A 189 -9.50 7.92 -17.42
CA LEU A 189 -8.80 8.66 -16.37
C LEU A 189 -8.32 10.03 -16.88
N PHE A 190 -7.77 10.12 -18.09
CA PHE A 190 -7.32 11.39 -18.67
C PHE A 190 -8.48 12.36 -18.93
N LYS A 191 -9.65 11.84 -19.28
CA LYS A 191 -10.86 12.65 -19.53
C LYS A 191 -11.50 13.14 -18.24
N LEU A 192 -11.56 12.29 -17.21
CA LEU A 192 -12.38 12.52 -16.04
C LEU A 192 -11.61 12.92 -14.78
N HIS A 193 -10.35 12.49 -14.66
CA HIS A 193 -9.55 12.58 -13.44
C HIS A 193 -8.13 13.11 -13.66
N ARG A 194 -7.89 13.85 -14.74
CA ARG A 194 -6.54 14.29 -15.12
C ARG A 194 -5.78 15.01 -14.01
N ALA A 195 -6.47 15.86 -13.27
CA ALA A 195 -5.87 16.64 -12.19
C ALA A 195 -5.45 15.78 -11.00
N GLU A 196 -6.19 14.70 -10.74
CA GLU A 196 -5.96 13.77 -9.64
C GLU A 196 -4.85 12.76 -9.92
N LEU A 197 -4.46 12.56 -11.19
CA LEU A 197 -3.46 11.54 -11.57
C LEU A 197 -2.06 11.84 -11.08
N ARG A 198 -1.73 13.11 -10.77
CA ARG A 198 -0.38 13.46 -10.36
C ARG A 198 0.02 12.69 -9.11
N ALA A 199 1.15 11.98 -9.20
CA ALA A 199 1.71 11.18 -8.12
C ALA A 199 3.24 11.26 -8.14
N ASP A 200 3.86 11.13 -6.97
CA ASP A 200 5.32 11.17 -6.82
C ASP A 200 5.92 9.79 -7.07
N VAL A 201 5.17 8.75 -6.66
CA VAL A 201 5.53 7.35 -6.89
C VAL A 201 4.40 6.69 -7.70
N LEU A 202 4.75 6.10 -8.83
CA LEU A 202 3.86 5.33 -9.69
C LEU A 202 4.24 3.85 -9.65
N LYS A 203 3.31 2.97 -9.26
CA LYS A 203 3.41 1.56 -9.63
C LYS A 203 3.14 1.47 -11.14
N ALA A 204 4.08 0.95 -11.92
CA ALA A 204 3.87 0.76 -13.34
C ALA A 204 2.65 -0.12 -13.59
N ALA A 205 1.72 0.34 -14.44
CA ALA A 205 0.55 -0.45 -14.78
C ALA A 205 0.94 -1.70 -15.58
N HIS A 206 0.22 -2.79 -15.36
CA HIS A 206 0.34 -4.04 -16.09
C HIS A 206 1.81 -4.51 -16.19
N HIS A 207 2.48 -4.57 -15.04
CA HIS A 207 3.88 -5.03 -14.88
C HIS A 207 4.90 -4.29 -15.78
N GLY A 208 4.59 -3.07 -16.21
CA GLY A 208 5.40 -2.30 -17.14
C GLY A 208 5.18 -2.65 -18.61
N SER A 209 4.01 -3.20 -18.96
CA SER A 209 3.57 -3.32 -20.36
C SER A 209 3.41 -1.95 -21.01
N GLU A 210 3.72 -1.85 -22.29
CA GLU A 210 3.51 -0.66 -23.14
C GLU A 210 2.05 -0.19 -23.11
N ASN A 211 1.11 -1.13 -23.13
CA ASN A 211 -0.33 -0.83 -23.06
C ASN A 211 -0.75 -0.19 -21.73
N GLY A 212 -0.05 -0.51 -20.64
CA GLY A 212 -0.33 0.01 -19.31
C GLY A 212 0.48 1.25 -18.92
N THR A 213 1.73 1.34 -19.38
CA THR A 213 2.69 2.38 -18.96
C THR A 213 3.22 3.17 -20.16
N SER A 214 2.32 3.86 -20.85
CA SER A 214 2.63 4.65 -22.05
C SER A 214 3.25 6.03 -21.72
N SER A 215 3.78 6.71 -22.74
CA SER A 215 4.22 8.11 -22.64
C SER A 215 3.12 9.04 -22.12
N GLY A 216 1.87 8.83 -22.55
CA GLY A 216 0.72 9.59 -22.08
C GLY A 216 0.52 9.45 -20.58
N VAL A 217 0.70 8.25 -20.02
CA VAL A 217 0.64 7.99 -18.58
C VAL A 217 1.72 8.79 -17.86
N LEU A 218 2.98 8.66 -18.29
CA LEU A 218 4.11 9.30 -17.63
C LEU A 218 4.01 10.84 -17.66
N ILE A 219 3.54 11.42 -18.76
CA ILE A 219 3.34 12.86 -18.91
C ILE A 219 2.25 13.39 -17.98
N ASN A 220 1.16 12.64 -17.77
CA ASN A 220 0.05 13.08 -16.92
C ASN A 220 0.30 12.80 -15.44
N VAL A 221 0.92 11.67 -15.07
CA VAL A 221 1.24 11.32 -13.69
C VAL A 221 2.46 12.09 -13.17
N ARG A 222 3.50 12.27 -14.00
CA ARG A 222 4.78 12.94 -13.69
C ARG A 222 5.44 12.38 -12.43
N PRO A 223 5.68 11.08 -12.35
CA PRO A 223 6.30 10.47 -11.18
C PRO A 223 7.80 10.81 -11.12
N SER A 224 8.33 10.96 -9.92
CA SER A 224 9.78 10.98 -9.66
C SER A 224 10.36 9.58 -9.49
N THR A 225 9.51 8.62 -9.08
CA THR A 225 9.88 7.21 -8.91
C THR A 225 8.83 6.33 -9.58
N ILE A 226 9.28 5.32 -10.31
CA ILE A 226 8.45 4.29 -10.93
C ILE A 226 8.90 2.94 -10.40
N VAL A 227 7.94 2.18 -9.87
CA VAL A 227 8.17 0.81 -9.39
C VAL A 227 7.48 -0.17 -10.33
N VAL A 228 8.25 -1.11 -10.86
CA VAL A 228 7.75 -2.20 -11.69
C VAL A 228 7.74 -3.48 -10.88
N SER A 229 6.56 -4.03 -10.62
CA SER A 229 6.41 -5.40 -10.08
C SER A 229 6.34 -6.38 -11.26
N CYS A 230 7.35 -7.21 -11.40
CA CYS A 230 7.41 -8.25 -12.44
C CYS A 230 8.32 -9.40 -12.00
N GLY A 231 8.20 -10.54 -12.63
CA GLY A 231 9.01 -11.72 -12.36
C GLY A 231 10.32 -11.73 -13.15
N ARG A 232 11.38 -12.26 -12.55
CA ARG A 232 12.65 -12.47 -13.24
C ARG A 232 12.46 -13.45 -14.40
N GLY A 233 12.88 -13.05 -15.61
CA GLY A 233 12.79 -13.89 -16.80
C GLY A 233 11.37 -14.29 -17.17
N ASN A 234 10.39 -13.42 -16.90
CA ASN A 234 8.98 -13.68 -17.18
C ASN A 234 8.71 -13.85 -18.69
N ASP A 235 7.76 -14.72 -19.02
CA ASP A 235 7.42 -15.09 -20.39
C ASP A 235 6.78 -13.94 -21.21
N TYR A 236 6.36 -12.86 -20.55
CA TYR A 236 5.73 -11.70 -21.18
C TYR A 236 6.75 -10.69 -21.72
N GLY A 237 8.02 -10.79 -21.29
CA GLY A 237 9.06 -9.81 -21.61
C GLY A 237 8.92 -8.47 -20.86
N HIS A 238 8.10 -8.43 -19.81
CA HIS A 238 7.89 -7.22 -19.01
C HIS A 238 9.06 -6.93 -18.04
N PRO A 239 9.38 -5.64 -17.83
CA PRO A 239 8.79 -4.47 -18.47
C PRO A 239 9.24 -4.35 -19.92
N ASP A 240 8.36 -3.83 -20.80
CA ASP A 240 8.66 -3.63 -22.22
C ASP A 240 9.82 -2.66 -22.42
N ALA A 241 10.67 -2.94 -23.41
CA ALA A 241 11.85 -2.11 -23.70
C ALA A 241 11.51 -0.64 -23.98
N ILE A 242 10.33 -0.39 -24.56
CA ILE A 242 9.86 0.97 -24.80
C ILE A 242 9.55 1.70 -23.50
N VAL A 243 8.98 1.02 -22.51
CA VAL A 243 8.70 1.59 -21.18
C VAL A 243 10.00 1.99 -20.48
N LEU A 244 11.02 1.13 -20.54
CA LEU A 244 12.34 1.45 -19.97
C LEU A 244 12.93 2.71 -20.59
N LYS A 245 12.88 2.86 -21.91
CA LYS A 245 13.33 4.06 -22.64
C LYS A 245 12.52 5.31 -22.27
N LEU A 246 11.21 5.18 -22.04
CA LEU A 246 10.37 6.30 -21.64
C LEU A 246 10.69 6.77 -20.23
N VAL A 247 10.93 5.84 -19.31
CA VAL A 247 11.33 6.15 -17.92
C VAL A 247 12.67 6.85 -17.88
N ASP A 248 13.65 6.35 -18.64
CA ASP A 248 14.97 6.97 -18.77
C ASP A 248 14.87 8.42 -19.30
N ARG A 249 14.11 8.65 -20.35
CA ARG A 249 13.86 10.00 -20.90
C ARG A 249 13.16 10.93 -19.93
N LEU A 250 12.32 10.40 -19.04
CA LEU A 250 11.66 11.17 -17.98
C LEU A 250 12.65 11.60 -16.89
N GLY A 251 13.77 10.89 -16.74
CA GLY A 251 14.73 11.06 -15.65
C GLY A 251 14.18 10.61 -14.30
N ALA A 252 13.14 9.74 -14.28
CA ALA A 252 12.59 9.20 -13.05
C ALA A 252 13.42 8.03 -12.54
N GLN A 253 13.47 7.86 -11.22
CA GLN A 253 14.05 6.66 -10.61
C GLN A 253 13.24 5.44 -11.02
N LEU A 254 13.90 4.41 -11.57
CA LEU A 254 13.29 3.12 -11.88
C LEU A 254 13.72 2.07 -10.88
N LEU A 255 12.76 1.41 -10.24
CA LEU A 255 12.96 0.28 -9.34
C LEU A 255 12.16 -0.92 -9.85
N ARG A 256 12.76 -2.12 -9.82
CA ARG A 256 12.18 -3.33 -10.42
C ARG A 256 12.31 -4.52 -9.47
N THR A 257 11.21 -5.20 -9.19
CA THR A 257 11.22 -6.35 -8.27
C THR A 257 12.00 -7.55 -8.83
N ASP A 258 12.02 -7.75 -10.14
CA ASP A 258 12.77 -8.85 -10.78
C ASP A 258 14.29 -8.72 -10.68
N LEU A 259 14.79 -7.49 -10.49
CA LEU A 259 16.24 -7.21 -10.37
C LEU A 259 16.66 -6.96 -8.93
N GLN A 260 15.80 -6.38 -8.12
CA GLN A 260 16.16 -5.82 -6.82
C GLN A 260 15.43 -6.48 -5.65
N GLY A 261 14.51 -7.44 -5.93
CA GLY A 261 13.65 -8.03 -4.92
C GLY A 261 12.56 -7.08 -4.45
N THR A 262 12.09 -7.24 -3.24
CA THR A 262 11.12 -6.34 -2.61
C THR A 262 11.63 -4.90 -2.58
N ILE A 263 10.79 -3.93 -2.96
CA ILE A 263 11.10 -2.50 -2.95
C ILE A 263 10.35 -1.84 -1.79
N GLU A 264 11.05 -1.03 -1.00
CA GLU A 264 10.48 -0.32 0.13
C GLU A 264 10.59 1.19 -0.06
N CYS A 265 9.49 1.91 0.18
CA CYS A 265 9.42 3.36 0.18
C CYS A 265 9.07 3.85 1.59
N ALA A 266 9.92 4.68 2.19
CA ALA A 266 9.61 5.44 3.40
C ALA A 266 9.29 6.89 2.99
N GLY A 267 8.01 7.25 2.97
CA GLY A 267 7.56 8.46 2.29
C GLY A 267 7.93 8.42 0.80
N LEU A 268 8.73 9.37 0.33
CA LEU A 268 9.17 9.43 -1.09
C LEU A 268 10.53 8.78 -1.36
N ARG A 269 11.19 8.25 -0.33
CA ARG A 269 12.49 7.58 -0.49
C ARG A 269 12.27 6.10 -0.74
N CYS A 270 12.43 5.67 -1.97
CA CYS A 270 12.27 4.28 -2.38
C CYS A 270 13.63 3.63 -2.66
N ALA A 271 13.83 2.42 -2.16
CA ALA A 271 15.05 1.62 -2.34
C ALA A 271 14.72 0.12 -2.30
N PRO A 272 15.64 -0.74 -2.76
CA PRO A 272 15.54 -2.17 -2.51
C PRO A 272 15.46 -2.46 -1.01
N GLY A 273 14.52 -3.32 -0.61
CA GLY A 273 14.37 -3.77 0.77
C GLY A 273 15.58 -4.58 1.25
N ALA A 274 15.68 -4.79 2.57
CA ALA A 274 16.79 -5.52 3.17
C ALA A 274 16.81 -7.02 2.78
N ASP A 275 15.68 -7.58 2.39
CA ASP A 275 15.52 -9.01 2.05
C ASP A 275 15.97 -9.33 0.61
N ARG A 276 17.27 -9.19 0.31
CA ARG A 276 17.85 -9.58 -1.00
C ARG A 276 17.94 -11.08 -1.21
N GLU A 277 17.68 -11.92 -0.20
CA GLU A 277 17.87 -13.38 -0.28
C GLU A 277 16.92 -14.11 -1.24
N PHE A 278 15.80 -13.54 -1.64
CA PHE A 278 14.84 -14.16 -2.56
C PHE A 278 15.10 -13.92 -4.05
N ALA A 279 15.99 -12.99 -4.40
CA ALA A 279 16.32 -12.68 -5.79
C ALA A 279 17.31 -13.68 -6.44
N ALA A 280 17.87 -14.61 -5.68
CA ALA A 280 18.97 -15.49 -6.11
C ALA A 280 18.57 -16.96 -6.38
N ARG A 281 17.26 -17.32 -6.38
CA ARG A 281 16.82 -18.71 -6.67
C ARG A 281 15.77 -18.75 -7.76
#